data_0387c13e27a4718f4e7165efc1f3914e
#
_entry.id   0387c13e27a4718f4e7165efc1f3914e
#
_cell.length_a   1.000
_cell.length_b   1.000
_cell.length_c   1.000
_cell.angle_alpha   90.00
_cell.angle_beta   90.00
_cell.angle_gamma   90.00
#
_symmetry.space_group_name_H-M   'P 1'
#
loop_
_entity.id
_entity.type
_entity.pdbx_description
1 polymer ?
#
loop_
_entity_poly.entity_id
_entity_poly.type
_entity_poly.pdbx_seq_one_letter_code
_entity_poly.pdbx_strand_id
1 'polypeptide(L)'
;MTFLFFGPVVGFSQDLCDFPADELGKKFPQAGMETMSSKYQEIRDSMPSMSDMTDKQMSLVMKSMGGDYYWPHSINEADNAPGLLILAHGFGEEGDADLYNSMEDFSEIYQTTIAYGMSMMSSRHIECSLLEMDQAGDGKTYIVPVSASPFNTLVRQWRYIFNLEDDYSYANVERVNSQRAVFLEPIGDHPLVREIVLDFANEISSDPSNEVVLIVAHGPVSGEDNALQLEMMENISSYLSANGRFLEVMPLTLQDDAPPEVRAANVQRMREFVSSRSYNGRDVLIVSNLMSGKGIQRRVERDLEGLTYTFNSNGVATHALFREWIKVSIQESLGKSQMD
;
A
#
# COMPACT_ATOMS: atom_id res chain seq x y z
N MET A 1 -47.10 14.13 -26.89
CA MET A 1 -46.91 14.72 -25.54
C MET A 1 -46.21 13.65 -24.71
N THR A 2 -44.87 13.62 -24.78
CA THR A 2 -44.04 12.57 -24.18
C THR A 2 -43.54 13.10 -22.84
N PHE A 3 -44.00 12.50 -21.73
CA PHE A 3 -43.55 12.83 -20.41
C PHE A 3 -42.23 12.10 -20.16
N LEU A 4 -41.11 12.83 -20.08
CA LEU A 4 -39.85 12.38 -19.54
C LEU A 4 -39.97 12.33 -18.03
N PHE A 5 -40.01 11.10 -17.45
CA PHE A 5 -39.80 10.89 -16.04
C PHE A 5 -38.31 11.05 -15.72
N PHE A 6 -37.96 12.18 -15.14
CA PHE A 6 -36.71 12.29 -14.38
C PHE A 6 -36.93 11.56 -13.05
N GLY A 7 -36.35 10.37 -12.91
CA GLY A 7 -36.23 9.74 -11.61
C GLY A 7 -35.37 10.62 -10.68
N PRO A 8 -35.62 10.63 -9.36
CA PRO A 8 -34.82 11.39 -8.43
C PRO A 8 -33.37 10.85 -8.49
N VAL A 9 -32.43 11.73 -8.82
CA VAL A 9 -31.02 11.53 -8.52
C VAL A 9 -30.96 11.41 -6.99
N VAL A 10 -30.69 10.23 -6.48
CA VAL A 10 -30.44 10.04 -5.05
C VAL A 10 -29.15 10.82 -4.76
N GLY A 11 -29.31 12.04 -4.28
CA GLY A 11 -28.21 12.82 -3.73
C GLY A 11 -27.69 12.04 -2.54
N PHE A 12 -26.43 11.62 -2.57
CA PHE A 12 -25.72 11.10 -1.42
C PHE A 12 -25.80 12.16 -0.34
N SER A 13 -26.40 11.83 0.80
CA SER A 13 -26.64 12.81 1.85
C SER A 13 -25.29 13.15 2.52
N GLN A 14 -24.96 14.43 2.54
CA GLN A 14 -23.85 15.02 3.29
C GLN A 14 -23.76 14.52 4.74
N ASP A 15 -24.90 14.13 5.32
CA ASP A 15 -25.04 13.59 6.69
C ASP A 15 -24.28 12.27 6.93
N LEU A 16 -23.89 11.53 5.88
CA LEU A 16 -23.19 10.25 6.03
C LEU A 16 -21.69 10.39 6.26
N CYS A 17 -21.11 11.57 6.04
CA CYS A 17 -19.69 11.86 6.20
C CYS A 17 -19.40 12.92 7.28
N ASP A 18 -20.41 13.35 8.04
CA ASP A 18 -20.25 14.29 9.15
C ASP A 18 -19.88 13.51 10.43
N PHE A 19 -18.60 13.17 10.56
CA PHE A 19 -18.05 12.51 11.75
C PHE A 19 -17.12 13.46 12.50
N PRO A 20 -17.21 13.51 13.84
CA PRO A 20 -16.24 14.23 14.64
C PRO A 20 -14.85 13.59 14.48
N ALA A 21 -13.85 14.43 14.36
CA ALA A 21 -12.47 13.99 14.45
C ALA A 21 -12.14 13.58 15.91
N ASP A 22 -11.24 12.62 16.09
CA ASP A 22 -10.64 12.33 17.38
C ASP A 22 -9.66 13.44 17.82
N GLU A 23 -9.01 13.24 18.95
CA GLU A 23 -8.03 14.21 19.51
C GLU A 23 -6.82 14.44 18.60
N LEU A 24 -6.54 13.51 17.67
CA LEU A 24 -5.46 13.60 16.70
C LEU A 24 -5.92 14.11 15.32
N GLY A 25 -7.22 14.37 15.15
CA GLY A 25 -7.80 14.79 13.86
C GLY A 25 -8.20 13.64 12.94
N LYS A 26 -8.14 12.37 13.39
CA LYS A 26 -8.57 11.21 12.63
C LYS A 26 -10.10 11.12 12.60
N LYS A 27 -10.65 10.75 11.44
CA LYS A 27 -12.08 10.56 11.23
C LYS A 27 -12.40 9.12 10.89
N PHE A 28 -13.35 8.52 11.61
CA PHE A 28 -13.70 7.10 11.54
C PHE A 28 -15.13 6.92 11.00
N PRO A 29 -15.32 6.91 9.67
CA PRO A 29 -16.62 6.64 9.08
C PRO A 29 -17.09 5.23 9.44
N GLN A 30 -18.33 5.12 9.94
CA GLN A 30 -18.87 3.80 10.26
C GLN A 30 -19.25 3.06 8.99
N ALA A 31 -18.81 1.80 8.86
CA ALA A 31 -19.35 0.89 7.87
C ALA A 31 -20.85 0.72 8.10
N GLY A 32 -21.65 0.77 7.05
CA GLY A 32 -23.07 0.46 7.14
C GLY A 32 -23.29 -0.94 7.77
N MET A 33 -24.33 -1.12 8.57
CA MET A 33 -24.62 -2.40 9.25
C MET A 33 -25.08 -3.52 8.29
N GLU A 34 -24.92 -3.37 7.00
CA GLU A 34 -25.35 -4.36 6.02
C GLU A 34 -24.41 -5.57 6.04
N THR A 35 -24.99 -6.68 6.50
CA THR A 35 -24.56 -8.07 6.27
C THR A 35 -23.07 -8.36 6.39
N MET A 36 -22.50 -8.16 7.59
CA MET A 36 -21.12 -8.56 7.89
C MET A 36 -20.80 -10.00 7.46
N SER A 37 -21.77 -10.95 7.57
CA SER A 37 -21.56 -12.35 7.23
C SER A 37 -21.33 -12.59 5.73
N SER A 38 -22.01 -11.85 4.83
CA SER A 38 -21.78 -11.99 3.39
C SER A 38 -20.41 -11.45 2.98
N LYS A 39 -19.98 -10.32 3.53
CA LYS A 39 -18.64 -9.78 3.28
C LYS A 39 -17.54 -10.70 3.81
N TYR A 40 -17.74 -11.33 4.96
CA TYR A 40 -16.80 -12.34 5.45
C TYR A 40 -16.69 -13.54 4.51
N GLN A 41 -17.78 -13.94 3.85
CA GLN A 41 -17.72 -15.01 2.86
C GLN A 41 -16.92 -14.57 1.61
N GLU A 42 -17.19 -13.39 1.08
CA GLU A 42 -16.42 -12.83 -0.05
C GLU A 42 -14.92 -12.75 0.26
N ILE A 43 -14.55 -12.30 1.47
CA ILE A 43 -13.15 -12.25 1.91
C ILE A 43 -12.54 -13.65 2.02
N ARG A 44 -13.26 -14.67 2.56
CA ARG A 44 -12.76 -16.05 2.60
C ARG A 44 -12.51 -16.60 1.20
N ASP A 45 -13.39 -16.28 0.27
CA ASP A 45 -13.29 -16.76 -1.12
C ASP A 45 -12.10 -16.10 -1.86
N SER A 46 -11.74 -14.87 -1.47
CA SER A 46 -10.67 -14.12 -2.10
C SER A 46 -9.30 -14.26 -1.41
N MET A 47 -9.28 -14.65 -0.13
CA MET A 47 -8.04 -14.74 0.68
C MET A 47 -7.82 -16.15 1.22
N PRO A 48 -6.99 -16.97 0.57
CA PRO A 48 -6.73 -18.36 0.99
C PRO A 48 -6.26 -18.49 2.44
N SER A 49 -5.49 -17.51 2.95
CA SER A 49 -5.05 -17.47 4.35
C SER A 49 -6.19 -17.34 5.37
N MET A 50 -7.39 -16.94 4.92
CA MET A 50 -8.59 -16.75 5.75
C MET A 50 -9.73 -17.74 5.44
N SER A 51 -9.56 -18.63 4.45
CA SER A 51 -10.62 -19.49 3.91
C SER A 51 -11.34 -20.34 4.97
N ASP A 52 -10.63 -20.83 5.96
CA ASP A 52 -11.16 -21.71 7.02
C ASP A 52 -11.62 -20.96 8.28
N MET A 53 -11.55 -19.62 8.28
CA MET A 53 -11.91 -18.81 9.46
C MET A 53 -13.42 -18.77 9.66
N THR A 54 -13.87 -18.98 10.89
CA THR A 54 -15.25 -18.72 11.31
C THR A 54 -15.53 -17.22 11.36
N ASP A 55 -16.81 -16.81 11.31
CA ASP A 55 -17.20 -15.39 11.42
C ASP A 55 -16.64 -14.72 12.69
N LYS A 56 -16.54 -15.46 13.79
CA LYS A 56 -15.94 -14.97 15.03
C LYS A 56 -14.45 -14.68 14.86
N GLN A 57 -13.71 -15.53 14.17
CA GLN A 57 -12.30 -15.34 13.88
C GLN A 57 -12.10 -14.19 12.88
N MET A 58 -12.92 -14.14 11.82
CA MET A 58 -12.95 -13.02 10.89
C MET A 58 -13.15 -11.67 11.60
N SER A 59 -14.16 -11.59 12.49
CA SER A 59 -14.41 -10.39 13.28
C SER A 59 -13.21 -9.96 14.13
N LEU A 60 -12.50 -10.93 14.74
CA LEU A 60 -11.30 -10.64 15.53
C LEU A 60 -10.14 -10.16 14.64
N VAL A 61 -9.97 -10.77 13.48
CA VAL A 61 -8.93 -10.36 12.51
C VAL A 61 -9.21 -8.95 11.98
N MET A 62 -10.43 -8.68 11.51
CA MET A 62 -10.81 -7.33 11.05
C MET A 62 -10.59 -6.27 12.14
N LYS A 63 -10.95 -6.59 13.37
CA LYS A 63 -10.71 -5.70 14.52
C LYS A 63 -9.22 -5.49 14.82
N SER A 64 -8.39 -6.52 14.62
CA SER A 64 -6.94 -6.44 14.86
C SER A 64 -6.19 -5.69 13.75
N MET A 65 -6.75 -5.62 12.54
CA MET A 65 -6.22 -4.83 11.42
C MET A 65 -6.41 -3.32 11.62
N GLY A 66 -7.20 -2.91 12.61
CA GLY A 66 -7.64 -1.53 12.79
C GLY A 66 -8.90 -1.22 11.97
N GLY A 67 -9.52 -0.08 12.23
CA GLY A 67 -10.66 0.41 11.44
C GLY A 67 -10.18 1.14 10.19
N ASP A 68 -11.05 1.18 9.18
CA ASP A 68 -10.86 2.09 8.06
C ASP A 68 -11.11 3.52 8.55
N TYR A 69 -10.17 4.45 8.32
CA TYR A 69 -10.28 5.86 8.72
C TYR A 69 -9.50 6.76 7.78
N TYR A 70 -9.73 8.06 7.84
CA TYR A 70 -8.90 9.03 7.15
C TYR A 70 -8.37 10.11 8.09
N TRP A 71 -7.22 10.65 7.74
CA TRP A 71 -6.49 11.63 8.54
C TRP A 71 -6.10 12.81 7.65
N PRO A 72 -6.88 13.89 7.66
CA PRO A 72 -6.56 15.08 6.88
C PRO A 72 -5.43 15.86 7.55
N HIS A 73 -4.50 16.38 6.74
CA HIS A 73 -3.62 17.44 7.19
C HIS A 73 -4.39 18.75 7.31
N SER A 74 -3.94 19.63 8.22
CA SER A 74 -4.52 20.96 8.33
C SER A 74 -4.33 21.70 7.00
N ILE A 75 -5.44 22.16 6.43
CA ILE A 75 -5.43 22.87 5.14
C ILE A 75 -4.84 24.26 5.42
N ASN A 76 -3.69 24.57 4.83
CA ASN A 76 -3.32 25.96 4.62
C ASN A 76 -4.29 26.56 3.60
N GLU A 77 -4.82 27.76 3.86
CA GLU A 77 -5.92 28.45 3.18
C GLU A 77 -5.67 28.77 1.67
N ALA A 78 -5.08 27.86 0.92
CA ALA A 78 -4.97 27.99 -0.51
C ALA A 78 -6.31 27.60 -1.15
N ASP A 79 -7.20 28.58 -1.30
CA ASP A 79 -8.41 28.45 -2.12
C ASP A 79 -8.02 27.80 -3.46
N ASN A 80 -8.67 26.68 -3.80
CA ASN A 80 -8.46 25.89 -5.03
C ASN A 80 -7.15 25.10 -5.17
N ALA A 81 -6.45 24.75 -4.09
CA ALA A 81 -5.34 23.81 -4.17
C ALA A 81 -5.83 22.42 -4.66
N PRO A 82 -5.07 21.73 -5.53
CA PRO A 82 -5.40 20.37 -5.93
C PRO A 82 -5.39 19.41 -4.74
N GLY A 83 -6.25 18.39 -4.77
CA GLY A 83 -6.29 17.36 -3.74
C GLY A 83 -5.15 16.36 -3.88
N LEU A 84 -4.67 15.84 -2.76
CA LEU A 84 -3.74 14.71 -2.68
C LEU A 84 -4.29 13.69 -1.67
N LEU A 85 -4.90 12.63 -2.18
CA LEU A 85 -5.39 11.51 -1.38
C LEU A 85 -4.41 10.35 -1.43
N ILE A 86 -3.81 10.05 -0.29
CA ILE A 86 -2.86 8.96 -0.14
C ILE A 86 -3.61 7.75 0.43
N LEU A 87 -3.58 6.61 -0.27
CA LEU A 87 -4.23 5.37 0.16
C LEU A 87 -3.20 4.44 0.78
N ALA A 88 -3.37 4.09 2.05
CA ALA A 88 -2.51 3.16 2.77
C ALA A 88 -3.34 2.08 3.49
N HIS A 89 -2.84 0.85 3.58
CA HIS A 89 -3.58 -0.23 4.25
C HIS A 89 -3.66 -0.12 5.77
N GLY A 90 -2.90 0.82 6.36
CA GLY A 90 -2.70 0.90 7.81
C GLY A 90 -1.47 0.10 8.26
N PHE A 91 -0.58 0.77 8.99
CA PHE A 91 0.69 0.22 9.45
C PHE A 91 0.74 0.08 10.98
N GLY A 92 -0.43 0.23 11.62
CA GLY A 92 -0.57 0.39 13.05
C GLY A 92 -0.29 1.83 13.50
N GLU A 93 -0.66 2.15 14.73
CA GLU A 93 -0.67 3.52 15.25
C GLU A 93 0.62 4.30 14.99
N GLU A 94 1.77 3.68 15.26
CA GLU A 94 3.09 4.28 15.10
C GLU A 94 3.48 4.44 13.61
N GLY A 95 3.23 3.40 12.80
CA GLY A 95 3.54 3.45 11.36
C GLY A 95 2.62 4.39 10.57
N ASP A 96 1.36 4.52 11.00
CA ASP A 96 0.42 5.47 10.41
C ASP A 96 0.83 6.91 10.74
N ALA A 97 1.28 7.16 11.98
CA ALA A 97 1.82 8.46 12.37
C ALA A 97 3.12 8.80 11.63
N ASP A 98 4.02 7.84 11.44
CA ASP A 98 5.25 8.02 10.67
C ASP A 98 4.94 8.42 9.22
N LEU A 99 3.99 7.73 8.57
CA LEU A 99 3.55 8.08 7.22
C LEU A 99 2.89 9.47 7.20
N TYR A 100 1.97 9.74 8.13
CA TYR A 100 1.30 11.04 8.23
C TYR A 100 2.32 12.17 8.33
N ASN A 101 3.24 12.11 9.29
CA ASN A 101 4.25 13.14 9.48
C ASN A 101 5.18 13.29 8.26
N SER A 102 5.49 12.20 7.55
CA SER A 102 6.33 12.26 6.35
C SER A 102 5.67 12.99 5.18
N MET A 103 4.36 13.18 5.21
CA MET A 103 3.58 13.86 4.15
C MET A 103 3.25 15.32 4.46
N GLU A 104 3.73 15.86 5.59
CA GLU A 104 3.43 17.23 6.05
C GLU A 104 3.78 18.29 5.00
N ASP A 105 4.93 18.18 4.34
CA ASP A 105 5.38 19.12 3.30
C ASP A 105 4.38 19.27 2.14
N PHE A 106 3.58 18.24 1.86
CA PHE A 106 2.58 18.31 0.79
C PHE A 106 1.39 19.21 1.15
N SER A 107 1.09 19.37 2.44
CA SER A 107 -0.02 20.21 2.91
C SER A 107 0.18 21.70 2.60
N GLU A 108 1.41 22.12 2.27
CA GLU A 108 1.69 23.48 1.81
C GLU A 108 1.21 23.76 0.37
N ILE A 109 1.05 22.69 -0.44
CA ILE A 109 0.76 22.79 -1.88
C ILE A 109 -0.59 22.13 -2.23
N TYR A 110 -0.92 21.05 -1.52
CA TYR A 110 -2.10 20.21 -1.79
C TYR A 110 -3.00 20.14 -0.57
N GLN A 111 -4.30 19.98 -0.84
CA GLN A 111 -5.22 19.48 0.19
C GLN A 111 -4.90 18.01 0.45
N THR A 112 -4.07 17.74 1.45
CA THR A 112 -3.52 16.40 1.68
C THR A 112 -4.33 15.65 2.72
N THR A 113 -4.76 14.44 2.38
CA THR A 113 -5.42 13.50 3.29
C THR A 113 -4.84 12.11 3.09
N ILE A 114 -4.69 11.36 4.17
CA ILE A 114 -4.32 9.95 4.09
C ILE A 114 -5.52 9.11 4.52
N ALA A 115 -5.97 8.20 3.66
CA ALA A 115 -6.99 7.22 3.96
C ALA A 115 -6.31 5.88 4.28
N TYR A 116 -6.52 5.41 5.51
CA TYR A 116 -5.97 4.16 6.03
C TYR A 116 -7.03 3.08 6.07
N GLY A 117 -6.70 1.90 5.61
CA GLY A 117 -7.52 0.71 5.70
C GLY A 117 -7.45 -0.20 4.49
N MET A 118 -7.86 -1.43 4.71
CA MET A 118 -7.83 -2.47 3.66
C MET A 118 -9.03 -2.37 2.70
N SER A 119 -10.01 -1.53 3.01
CA SER A 119 -11.26 -1.39 2.23
C SER A 119 -11.97 -2.72 1.96
N MET A 120 -11.87 -3.67 2.89
CA MET A 120 -12.50 -4.99 2.78
C MET A 120 -13.97 -4.98 3.21
N MET A 121 -14.31 -4.14 4.18
CA MET A 121 -15.66 -4.06 4.75
C MET A 121 -16.44 -2.87 4.21
N SER A 122 -15.77 -1.78 3.87
CA SER A 122 -16.33 -0.52 3.38
C SER A 122 -15.26 0.32 2.71
N SER A 123 -15.65 1.21 1.79
CA SER A 123 -14.81 2.24 1.19
C SER A 123 -15.15 3.65 1.68
N ARG A 124 -15.99 3.77 2.71
CA ARG A 124 -16.50 5.07 3.18
C ARG A 124 -15.42 6.07 3.59
N HIS A 125 -14.30 5.60 4.17
CA HIS A 125 -13.19 6.46 4.52
C HIS A 125 -12.57 7.13 3.28
N ILE A 126 -12.55 6.44 2.13
CA ILE A 126 -12.11 7.00 0.84
C ILE A 126 -13.19 7.96 0.30
N GLU A 127 -14.45 7.53 0.30
CA GLU A 127 -15.58 8.35 -0.17
C GLU A 127 -15.67 9.67 0.59
N CYS A 128 -15.66 9.61 1.92
CA CYS A 128 -15.78 10.80 2.75
C CYS A 128 -14.58 11.74 2.64
N SER A 129 -13.37 11.21 2.51
CA SER A 129 -12.19 12.04 2.27
C SER A 129 -12.27 12.78 0.93
N LEU A 130 -12.75 12.12 -0.14
CA LEU A 130 -12.96 12.76 -1.44
C LEU A 130 -14.05 13.83 -1.40
N LEU A 131 -15.17 13.57 -0.70
CA LEU A 131 -16.23 14.55 -0.55
C LEU A 131 -15.77 15.81 0.18
N GLU A 132 -14.95 15.69 1.22
CA GLU A 132 -14.36 16.84 1.90
C GLU A 132 -13.41 17.63 0.98
N MET A 133 -12.55 16.93 0.22
CA MET A 133 -11.67 17.56 -0.76
C MET A 133 -12.46 18.27 -1.88
N ASP A 134 -13.55 17.65 -2.35
CA ASP A 134 -14.41 18.22 -3.38
C ASP A 134 -15.15 19.48 -2.93
N GLN A 135 -15.42 19.60 -1.62
CA GLN A 135 -16.01 20.81 -1.03
C GLN A 135 -15.00 21.94 -0.83
N ALA A 136 -13.74 21.59 -0.61
CA ALA A 136 -12.68 22.54 -0.33
C ALA A 136 -12.07 23.17 -1.59
N GLY A 137 -12.29 22.61 -2.81
CA GLY A 137 -11.75 23.17 -4.05
C GLY A 137 -12.25 22.50 -5.33
N ASP A 138 -11.99 23.13 -6.47
CA ASP A 138 -12.42 22.68 -7.81
C ASP A 138 -11.33 21.91 -8.57
N GLY A 139 -10.14 21.74 -7.97
CA GLY A 139 -8.98 21.11 -8.59
C GLY A 139 -9.11 19.59 -8.77
N LYS A 140 -8.17 19.00 -9.53
CA LYS A 140 -8.01 17.53 -9.58
C LYS A 140 -7.56 17.01 -8.24
N THR A 141 -7.97 15.78 -7.89
CA THR A 141 -7.47 15.04 -6.72
C THR A 141 -6.61 13.89 -7.20
N TYR A 142 -5.32 13.93 -6.87
CA TYR A 142 -4.37 12.86 -7.18
C TYR A 142 -4.48 11.76 -6.13
N ILE A 143 -4.67 10.52 -6.58
CA ILE A 143 -4.81 9.34 -5.72
C ILE A 143 -3.49 8.58 -5.74
N VAL A 144 -2.82 8.52 -4.61
CA VAL A 144 -1.50 7.86 -4.47
C VAL A 144 -1.65 6.55 -3.72
N PRO A 145 -1.60 5.39 -4.39
CA PRO A 145 -1.61 4.11 -3.71
C PRO A 145 -0.24 3.81 -3.08
N VAL A 146 -0.19 3.71 -1.75
CA VAL A 146 1.02 3.34 -1.01
C VAL A 146 1.22 1.83 -1.10
N SER A 147 1.77 1.39 -2.22
CA SER A 147 2.09 -0.01 -2.52
C SER A 147 3.40 -0.10 -3.28
N ALA A 148 4.21 -1.10 -2.95
CA ALA A 148 5.46 -1.38 -3.66
C ALA A 148 5.24 -2.02 -5.05
N SER A 149 4.02 -2.47 -5.36
CA SER A 149 3.74 -3.22 -6.59
C SER A 149 2.35 -2.92 -7.14
N PRO A 150 2.21 -2.74 -8.46
CA PRO A 150 0.90 -2.63 -9.12
C PRO A 150 0.12 -3.97 -9.14
N PHE A 151 0.80 -5.09 -8.90
CA PHE A 151 0.21 -6.44 -8.92
C PHE A 151 -0.39 -6.83 -7.56
N ASN A 152 -0.33 -5.95 -6.57
CA ASN A 152 -0.85 -6.19 -5.23
C ASN A 152 -2.39 -6.27 -5.23
N THR A 153 -2.95 -7.26 -4.53
CA THR A 153 -4.40 -7.49 -4.40
C THR A 153 -5.13 -6.24 -3.86
N LEU A 154 -4.51 -5.51 -2.92
CA LEU A 154 -5.08 -4.28 -2.37
C LEU A 154 -5.15 -3.15 -3.42
N VAL A 155 -4.16 -3.04 -4.30
CA VAL A 155 -4.19 -2.04 -5.40
C VAL A 155 -5.35 -2.33 -6.34
N ARG A 156 -5.63 -3.60 -6.66
CA ARG A 156 -6.80 -3.99 -7.46
C ARG A 156 -8.11 -3.65 -6.75
N GLN A 157 -8.19 -3.86 -5.42
CA GLN A 157 -9.35 -3.45 -4.63
C GLN A 157 -9.57 -1.92 -4.71
N TRP A 158 -8.52 -1.12 -4.59
CA TRP A 158 -8.63 0.33 -4.75
C TRP A 158 -9.03 0.71 -6.18
N ARG A 159 -8.46 0.07 -7.21
CA ARG A 159 -8.87 0.30 -8.61
C ARG A 159 -10.34 -0.05 -8.83
N TYR A 160 -10.84 -1.13 -8.24
CA TYR A 160 -12.25 -1.45 -8.23
C TYR A 160 -13.10 -0.32 -7.60
N ILE A 161 -12.70 0.20 -6.45
CA ILE A 161 -13.38 1.30 -5.77
C ILE A 161 -13.44 2.55 -6.67
N PHE A 162 -12.38 2.84 -7.40
CA PHE A 162 -12.31 3.98 -8.34
C PHE A 162 -12.86 3.69 -9.75
N ASN A 163 -13.57 2.59 -9.97
CA ASN A 163 -14.15 2.17 -11.27
C ASN A 163 -13.10 1.96 -12.38
N LEU A 164 -11.88 1.59 -12.03
CA LEU A 164 -10.79 1.26 -12.96
C LEU A 164 -10.69 -0.24 -13.23
N GLU A 165 -11.35 -1.07 -12.42
CA GLU A 165 -11.52 -2.51 -12.59
C GLU A 165 -12.98 -2.90 -12.35
N ASP A 166 -13.48 -3.92 -13.07
CA ASP A 166 -14.87 -4.35 -12.97
C ASP A 166 -15.09 -5.25 -11.75
N ASP A 167 -14.12 -6.08 -11.43
CA ASP A 167 -14.18 -7.07 -10.37
C ASP A 167 -13.43 -6.62 -9.11
N TYR A 168 -14.00 -6.88 -7.94
CA TYR A 168 -13.33 -6.66 -6.66
C TYR A 168 -12.31 -7.76 -6.36
N SER A 169 -11.31 -7.43 -5.53
CA SER A 169 -10.26 -8.37 -5.14
C SER A 169 -10.40 -8.94 -3.74
N TYR A 170 -11.10 -8.25 -2.85
CA TYR A 170 -11.39 -8.72 -1.48
C TYR A 170 -12.88 -8.91 -1.26
N ALA A 171 -13.65 -7.85 -1.42
CA ALA A 171 -15.10 -7.86 -1.24
C ALA A 171 -15.75 -6.75 -2.04
N ASN A 172 -17.02 -6.94 -2.37
CA ASN A 172 -17.86 -5.93 -2.99
C ASN A 172 -18.15 -4.81 -1.98
N VAL A 173 -17.50 -3.67 -2.16
CA VAL A 173 -17.72 -2.45 -1.37
C VAL A 173 -18.22 -1.33 -2.28
N GLU A 174 -18.64 -0.22 -1.69
CA GLU A 174 -19.15 0.93 -2.43
C GLU A 174 -18.06 1.46 -3.38
N ARG A 175 -18.44 1.79 -4.63
CA ARG A 175 -17.55 2.46 -5.58
C ARG A 175 -17.68 3.97 -5.43
N VAL A 176 -16.56 4.67 -5.50
CA VAL A 176 -16.55 6.13 -5.49
C VAL A 176 -16.71 6.68 -6.91
N ASN A 177 -17.45 7.76 -7.03
CA ASN A 177 -17.65 8.45 -8.31
C ASN A 177 -17.09 9.86 -8.21
N SER A 178 -15.78 10.01 -8.44
CA SER A 178 -15.14 11.32 -8.53
C SER A 178 -14.57 11.53 -9.93
N GLN A 179 -15.17 12.46 -10.67
CA GLN A 179 -14.69 12.85 -12.00
C GLN A 179 -13.37 13.62 -11.95
N ARG A 180 -12.96 14.06 -10.76
CA ARG A 180 -11.72 14.82 -10.52
C ARG A 180 -10.57 13.94 -10.05
N ALA A 181 -10.84 12.69 -9.69
CA ALA A 181 -9.83 11.76 -9.21
C ALA A 181 -8.91 11.32 -10.37
N VAL A 182 -7.61 11.43 -10.14
CA VAL A 182 -6.54 10.93 -11.02
C VAL A 182 -5.78 9.87 -10.25
N PHE A 183 -6.05 8.60 -10.55
CA PHE A 183 -5.38 7.48 -9.90
C PHE A 183 -3.97 7.32 -10.47
N LEU A 184 -2.95 7.43 -9.62
CA LEU A 184 -1.55 7.22 -9.99
C LEU A 184 -1.17 5.74 -9.86
N GLU A 185 -0.20 5.32 -10.68
CA GLU A 185 0.34 3.96 -10.53
C GLU A 185 1.19 3.86 -9.25
N PRO A 186 1.23 2.69 -8.58
CA PRO A 186 2.17 2.43 -7.49
C PRO A 186 3.62 2.61 -7.93
N ILE A 187 4.53 2.79 -6.97
CA ILE A 187 5.95 3.09 -7.25
C ILE A 187 6.65 2.02 -8.10
N GLY A 188 6.26 0.75 -7.97
CA GLY A 188 6.77 -0.37 -8.78
C GLY A 188 8.29 -0.47 -8.77
N ASP A 189 8.90 -0.49 -9.97
CA ASP A 189 10.36 -0.49 -10.18
C ASP A 189 10.88 0.87 -10.66
N HIS A 190 10.19 1.94 -10.30
CA HIS A 190 10.60 3.31 -10.63
C HIS A 190 12.07 3.56 -10.24
N PRO A 191 12.86 4.36 -11.00
CA PRO A 191 14.26 4.62 -10.65
C PRO A 191 14.48 5.03 -9.19
N LEU A 192 13.59 5.83 -8.61
CA LEU A 192 13.71 6.26 -7.21
C LEU A 192 13.54 5.12 -6.20
N VAL A 193 12.72 4.08 -6.47
CA VAL A 193 12.64 2.94 -5.56
C VAL A 193 13.91 2.10 -5.61
N ARG A 194 14.56 2.02 -6.78
CA ARG A 194 15.86 1.33 -6.91
C ARG A 194 16.93 2.01 -6.07
N GLU A 195 16.92 3.36 -6.03
CA GLU A 195 17.81 4.15 -5.17
C GLU A 195 17.47 3.93 -3.69
N ILE A 196 16.19 3.96 -3.29
CA ILE A 196 15.77 3.70 -1.90
C ILE A 196 16.27 2.33 -1.42
N VAL A 197 16.07 1.27 -2.21
CA VAL A 197 16.48 -0.08 -1.80
C VAL A 197 18.01 -0.21 -1.78
N LEU A 198 18.73 0.48 -2.67
CA LEU A 198 20.19 0.57 -2.63
C LEU A 198 20.67 1.32 -1.38
N ASP A 199 20.04 2.44 -1.01
CA ASP A 199 20.36 3.18 0.21
C ASP A 199 20.16 2.30 1.44
N PHE A 200 19.07 1.53 1.52
CA PHE A 200 18.84 0.59 2.61
C PHE A 200 19.93 -0.49 2.71
N ALA A 201 20.45 -0.96 1.59
CA ALA A 201 21.56 -1.91 1.59
C ALA A 201 22.88 -1.24 2.02
N ASN A 202 23.16 -0.03 1.51
CA ASN A 202 24.37 0.72 1.85
C ASN A 202 24.42 1.14 3.33
N GLU A 203 23.28 1.45 3.96
CA GLU A 203 23.20 1.80 5.39
C GLU A 203 23.71 0.69 6.33
N ILE A 204 23.61 -0.57 5.89
CA ILE A 204 24.02 -1.73 6.69
C ILE A 204 25.24 -2.48 6.12
N SER A 205 25.74 -2.04 4.98
CA SER A 205 26.91 -2.62 4.30
C SER A 205 28.21 -2.18 4.97
N SER A 206 29.17 -3.08 5.01
CA SER A 206 30.53 -2.85 5.51
C SER A 206 31.62 -3.26 4.51
N ASP A 207 31.37 -4.33 3.75
CA ASP A 207 32.26 -4.84 2.69
C ASP A 207 31.43 -5.47 1.54
N PRO A 208 30.94 -4.66 0.58
CA PRO A 208 30.11 -5.17 -0.52
C PRO A 208 30.74 -6.32 -1.29
N SER A 209 32.08 -6.39 -1.31
CA SER A 209 32.81 -7.47 -2.02
C SER A 209 32.68 -8.84 -1.34
N ASN A 210 32.21 -8.89 -0.10
CA ASN A 210 31.92 -10.11 0.68
C ASN A 210 30.43 -10.29 1.01
N GLU A 211 29.59 -9.33 0.62
CA GLU A 211 28.18 -9.28 1.00
C GLU A 211 27.25 -9.78 -0.10
N VAL A 212 26.19 -10.45 0.32
CA VAL A 212 25.05 -10.83 -0.51
C VAL A 212 23.79 -10.18 0.00
N VAL A 213 22.94 -9.70 -0.90
CA VAL A 213 21.72 -8.95 -0.56
C VAL A 213 20.48 -9.76 -0.91
N LEU A 214 19.57 -9.88 0.04
CA LEU A 214 18.22 -10.42 -0.16
C LEU A 214 17.21 -9.27 -0.08
N ILE A 215 16.50 -9.00 -1.17
CA ILE A 215 15.41 -8.02 -1.22
C ILE A 215 14.11 -8.76 -0.91
N VAL A 216 13.46 -8.44 0.21
CA VAL A 216 12.22 -9.08 0.65
C VAL A 216 11.01 -8.18 0.39
N ALA A 217 9.99 -8.75 -0.26
CA ALA A 217 8.69 -8.09 -0.46
C ALA A 217 7.53 -8.98 0.01
N HIS A 218 6.35 -8.37 0.21
CA HIS A 218 5.15 -9.09 0.64
C HIS A 218 4.74 -10.17 -0.35
N GLY A 219 4.63 -9.82 -1.62
CA GLY A 219 4.10 -10.68 -2.71
C GLY A 219 2.57 -10.72 -2.74
N PRO A 220 1.97 -10.83 -3.95
CA PRO A 220 0.54 -10.99 -4.15
C PRO A 220 0.08 -12.42 -3.85
N VAL A 221 -1.24 -12.62 -3.74
CA VAL A 221 -1.85 -13.93 -3.45
C VAL A 221 -1.64 -14.90 -4.61
N SER A 222 -1.88 -14.46 -5.85
CA SER A 222 -1.78 -15.33 -7.02
C SER A 222 -0.34 -15.60 -7.46
N GLY A 223 -0.08 -16.81 -7.96
CA GLY A 223 1.24 -17.17 -8.49
C GLY A 223 1.59 -16.41 -9.77
N GLU A 224 0.60 -16.06 -10.60
CA GLU A 224 0.80 -15.27 -11.82
C GLU A 224 1.24 -13.84 -11.50
N ASP A 225 0.52 -13.14 -10.63
CA ASP A 225 0.89 -11.80 -10.18
C ASP A 225 2.23 -11.80 -9.45
N ASN A 226 2.51 -12.88 -8.70
CA ASN A 226 3.79 -13.03 -8.02
C ASN A 226 4.96 -13.17 -9.00
N ALA A 227 4.77 -13.86 -10.11
CA ALA A 227 5.78 -13.94 -11.16
C ALA A 227 6.07 -12.57 -11.78
N LEU A 228 5.01 -11.77 -12.06
CA LEU A 228 5.15 -10.40 -12.55
C LEU A 228 5.86 -9.48 -11.52
N GLN A 229 5.52 -9.63 -10.24
CA GLN A 229 6.21 -8.86 -9.20
C GLN A 229 7.68 -9.23 -9.07
N LEU A 230 8.02 -10.51 -9.15
CA LEU A 230 9.42 -10.96 -9.13
C LEU A 230 10.18 -10.44 -10.35
N GLU A 231 9.60 -10.47 -11.55
CA GLU A 231 10.19 -9.87 -12.76
C GLU A 231 10.45 -8.37 -12.58
N MET A 232 9.50 -7.63 -12.02
CA MET A 232 9.68 -6.23 -11.66
C MET A 232 10.83 -6.05 -10.65
N MET A 233 10.91 -6.89 -9.63
CA MET A 233 11.96 -6.82 -8.61
C MET A 233 13.35 -7.19 -9.15
N GLU A 234 13.45 -7.95 -10.24
CA GLU A 234 14.72 -8.21 -10.92
C GLU A 234 15.34 -6.91 -11.48
N ASN A 235 14.54 -5.91 -11.85
CA ASN A 235 15.07 -4.61 -12.27
C ASN A 235 15.70 -3.87 -11.07
N ILE A 236 15.13 -3.99 -9.87
CA ILE A 236 15.69 -3.44 -8.63
C ILE A 236 16.98 -4.19 -8.28
N SER A 237 16.95 -5.52 -8.31
CA SER A 237 18.10 -6.40 -8.06
C SER A 237 19.27 -6.10 -8.99
N SER A 238 19.00 -5.97 -10.30
CA SER A 238 19.99 -5.62 -11.32
C SER A 238 20.62 -4.25 -11.04
N TYR A 239 19.82 -3.26 -10.60
CA TYR A 239 20.32 -1.94 -10.23
C TYR A 239 21.26 -2.00 -9.01
N LEU A 240 20.89 -2.75 -7.96
CA LEU A 240 21.73 -2.94 -6.78
C LEU A 240 23.03 -3.65 -7.14
N SER A 241 22.97 -4.68 -7.98
CA SER A 241 24.16 -5.41 -8.44
C SER A 241 25.13 -4.50 -9.21
N ALA A 242 24.60 -3.61 -10.05
CA ALA A 242 25.42 -2.71 -10.86
C ALA A 242 26.03 -1.55 -10.04
N ASN A 243 25.33 -1.03 -9.03
CA ASN A 243 25.69 0.20 -8.32
C ASN A 243 26.21 -0.06 -6.91
N GLY A 244 25.75 -1.12 -6.20
CA GLY A 244 26.16 -1.46 -4.84
C GLY A 244 27.42 -2.32 -4.76
N ARG A 245 27.83 -2.96 -5.88
CA ARG A 245 29.01 -3.87 -5.97
C ARG A 245 28.91 -5.11 -5.08
N PHE A 246 27.67 -5.50 -4.69
CA PHE A 246 27.42 -6.71 -3.92
C PHE A 246 27.72 -7.97 -4.75
N LEU A 247 28.16 -9.04 -4.08
CA LEU A 247 28.49 -10.31 -4.72
C LEU A 247 27.28 -10.96 -5.39
N GLU A 248 26.14 -10.88 -4.76
CA GLU A 248 24.89 -11.46 -5.21
C GLU A 248 23.73 -10.59 -4.69
N VAL A 249 22.72 -10.38 -5.52
CA VAL A 249 21.46 -9.73 -5.10
C VAL A 249 20.31 -10.62 -5.57
N MET A 250 19.43 -11.00 -4.66
CA MET A 250 18.29 -11.87 -4.95
C MET A 250 16.98 -11.23 -4.47
N PRO A 251 15.96 -11.09 -5.31
CA PRO A 251 14.62 -10.71 -4.88
C PRO A 251 13.84 -11.94 -4.39
N LEU A 252 12.99 -11.75 -3.39
CA LEU A 252 12.11 -12.76 -2.86
C LEU A 252 10.80 -12.15 -2.37
N THR A 253 9.70 -12.84 -2.63
CA THR A 253 8.38 -12.52 -2.08
C THR A 253 7.96 -13.58 -1.06
N LEU A 254 7.33 -13.16 0.04
CA LEU A 254 6.83 -14.08 1.06
C LEU A 254 5.47 -14.69 0.70
N GLN A 255 4.65 -13.95 -0.04
CA GLN A 255 3.25 -14.29 -0.33
C GLN A 255 2.45 -14.61 0.95
N ASP A 256 2.47 -13.67 1.90
CA ASP A 256 1.92 -13.87 3.25
C ASP A 256 0.42 -14.21 3.28
N ASP A 257 -0.34 -13.77 2.27
CA ASP A 257 -1.78 -13.99 2.14
C ASP A 257 -2.14 -15.16 1.20
N ALA A 258 -1.15 -15.80 0.59
CA ALA A 258 -1.31 -16.99 -0.23
C ALA A 258 -1.60 -18.24 0.63
N PRO A 259 -1.93 -19.40 0.03
CA PRO A 259 -2.08 -20.65 0.77
C PRO A 259 -0.85 -20.93 1.69
N PRO A 260 -1.09 -21.47 2.90
CA PRO A 260 -0.01 -21.66 3.89
C PRO A 260 1.21 -22.45 3.37
N GLU A 261 1.00 -23.41 2.48
CA GLU A 261 2.06 -24.20 1.86
C GLU A 261 2.93 -23.36 0.91
N VAL A 262 2.34 -22.39 0.20
CA VAL A 262 3.08 -21.46 -0.67
C VAL A 262 3.98 -20.56 0.17
N ARG A 263 3.41 -19.97 1.24
CA ARG A 263 4.18 -19.16 2.19
C ARG A 263 5.31 -19.97 2.83
N ALA A 264 5.02 -21.18 3.28
CA ALA A 264 6.03 -22.05 3.90
C ALA A 264 7.19 -22.37 2.94
N ALA A 265 6.90 -22.62 1.68
CA ALA A 265 7.92 -22.82 0.64
C ALA A 265 8.79 -21.57 0.41
N ASN A 266 8.19 -20.38 0.42
CA ASN A 266 8.94 -19.11 0.28
C ASN A 266 9.81 -18.83 1.52
N VAL A 267 9.32 -19.08 2.72
CA VAL A 267 10.11 -19.01 3.96
C VAL A 267 11.29 -20.00 3.92
N GLN A 268 11.05 -21.24 3.49
CA GLN A 268 12.11 -22.23 3.36
C GLN A 268 13.19 -21.74 2.36
N ARG A 269 12.79 -21.19 1.22
CA ARG A 269 13.74 -20.62 0.23
C ARG A 269 14.55 -19.45 0.81
N MET A 270 13.89 -18.58 1.59
CA MET A 270 14.55 -17.47 2.29
C MET A 270 15.60 -18.01 3.30
N ARG A 271 15.24 -19.00 4.12
CA ARG A 271 16.16 -19.63 5.08
C ARG A 271 17.33 -20.32 4.40
N GLU A 272 17.09 -21.02 3.29
CA GLU A 272 18.14 -21.68 2.49
C GLU A 272 19.12 -20.67 1.90
N PHE A 273 18.62 -19.54 1.38
CA PHE A 273 19.49 -18.47 0.91
C PHE A 273 20.39 -17.96 2.03
N VAL A 274 19.82 -17.55 3.16
CA VAL A 274 20.57 -16.98 4.28
C VAL A 274 21.57 -18.01 4.83
N SER A 275 21.13 -19.24 5.14
CA SER A 275 21.98 -20.25 5.77
C SER A 275 23.14 -20.69 4.87
N SER A 276 22.89 -20.90 3.58
CA SER A 276 23.94 -21.36 2.66
C SER A 276 25.03 -20.31 2.43
N ARG A 277 24.66 -19.01 2.37
CA ARG A 277 25.63 -17.92 2.19
C ARG A 277 26.44 -17.66 3.46
N SER A 278 25.77 -17.60 4.61
CA SER A 278 26.46 -17.45 5.90
C SER A 278 27.42 -18.63 6.18
N TYR A 279 27.02 -19.87 5.86
CA TYR A 279 27.90 -21.04 5.99
C TYR A 279 29.16 -20.94 5.14
N ASN A 280 29.06 -20.31 3.96
CA ASN A 280 30.18 -20.07 3.06
C ASN A 280 31.02 -18.83 3.42
N GLY A 281 30.78 -18.23 4.59
CA GLY A 281 31.53 -17.08 5.10
C GLY A 281 31.18 -15.76 4.43
N ARG A 282 29.96 -15.65 3.83
CA ARG A 282 29.44 -14.40 3.30
C ARG A 282 28.60 -13.67 4.33
N ASP A 283 28.66 -12.36 4.31
CA ASP A 283 27.77 -11.52 5.10
C ASP A 283 26.45 -11.37 4.36
N VAL A 284 25.34 -11.73 5.02
CA VAL A 284 24.01 -11.67 4.41
C VAL A 284 23.30 -10.40 4.88
N LEU A 285 23.01 -9.54 3.95
CA LEU A 285 22.19 -8.34 4.15
C LEU A 285 20.77 -8.60 3.68
N ILE A 286 19.80 -8.22 4.49
CA ILE A 286 18.38 -8.24 4.11
C ILE A 286 17.89 -6.82 4.06
N VAL A 287 17.20 -6.46 2.97
CA VAL A 287 16.55 -5.17 2.81
C VAL A 287 15.09 -5.36 2.41
N SER A 288 14.25 -4.42 2.78
CA SER A 288 12.81 -4.52 2.49
C SER A 288 12.43 -3.73 1.24
N ASN A 289 11.64 -4.33 0.36
CA ASN A 289 10.81 -3.63 -0.62
C ASN A 289 9.35 -3.66 -0.11
N LEU A 290 9.17 -3.07 1.08
CA LEU A 290 7.91 -2.96 1.81
C LEU A 290 7.64 -1.49 2.11
N MET A 291 6.37 -1.09 2.13
CA MET A 291 6.03 0.32 2.32
C MET A 291 6.26 0.81 3.75
N SER A 292 5.97 -0.02 4.74
CA SER A 292 6.16 0.28 6.17
C SER A 292 7.32 -0.50 6.76
N GLY A 293 7.86 -0.03 7.88
CA GLY A 293 9.00 -0.65 8.59
C GLY A 293 8.63 -1.68 9.67
N LYS A 294 7.36 -2.11 9.85
CA LYS A 294 6.99 -2.77 11.13
C LYS A 294 6.24 -4.10 11.04
N GLY A 295 5.36 -4.34 10.09
CA GLY A 295 4.48 -5.52 10.09
C GLY A 295 5.17 -6.80 9.66
N ILE A 296 5.49 -6.87 8.39
CA ILE A 296 6.10 -8.04 7.74
C ILE A 296 7.53 -8.26 8.24
N GLN A 297 8.26 -7.20 8.55
CA GLN A 297 9.63 -7.28 9.06
C GLN A 297 9.74 -8.14 10.31
N ARG A 298 8.83 -8.00 11.28
CA ARG A 298 8.79 -8.86 12.49
C ARG A 298 8.50 -10.33 12.15
N ARG A 299 7.80 -10.60 11.03
CA ARG A 299 7.61 -11.99 10.55
C ARG A 299 8.90 -12.51 9.94
N VAL A 300 9.61 -11.72 9.13
CA VAL A 300 10.93 -12.06 8.58
C VAL A 300 11.90 -12.41 9.69
N GLU A 301 11.99 -11.61 10.75
CA GLU A 301 12.87 -11.88 11.90
C GLU A 301 12.53 -13.22 12.57
N ARG A 302 11.24 -13.52 12.80
CA ARG A 302 10.82 -14.82 13.35
C ARG A 302 11.09 -15.98 12.40
N ASP A 303 10.84 -15.79 11.10
CA ASP A 303 11.05 -16.83 10.09
C ASP A 303 12.54 -17.15 9.92
N LEU A 304 13.44 -16.23 10.22
CA LEU A 304 14.89 -16.37 10.15
C LEU A 304 15.54 -16.63 11.52
N GLU A 305 14.77 -16.89 12.58
CA GLU A 305 15.30 -17.18 13.89
C GLU A 305 16.37 -18.28 13.83
N GLY A 306 17.50 -18.04 14.52
CA GLY A 306 18.65 -18.94 14.58
C GLY A 306 19.64 -18.80 13.40
N LEU A 307 19.42 -17.90 12.45
CA LEU A 307 20.36 -17.62 11.35
C LEU A 307 21.11 -16.29 11.58
N THR A 308 22.26 -16.15 10.93
CA THR A 308 23.09 -14.94 10.98
C THR A 308 22.87 -14.09 9.74
N TYR A 309 22.46 -12.86 9.94
CA TYR A 309 22.22 -11.85 8.89
C TYR A 309 22.19 -10.45 9.51
N THR A 310 22.25 -9.41 8.69
CA THR A 310 21.98 -8.02 9.06
C THR A 310 20.74 -7.55 8.32
N PHE A 311 19.79 -6.93 9.00
CA PHE A 311 18.51 -6.52 8.42
C PHE A 311 18.25 -5.03 8.55
N ASN A 312 18.09 -4.35 7.41
CA ASN A 312 17.49 -3.02 7.36
C ASN A 312 15.97 -3.15 7.19
N SER A 313 15.25 -2.89 8.26
CA SER A 313 13.79 -3.03 8.32
C SER A 313 13.03 -1.75 7.95
N ASN A 314 13.69 -0.71 7.44
CA ASN A 314 13.05 0.54 7.04
C ASN A 314 12.00 0.32 5.94
N GLY A 315 10.94 1.13 5.96
CA GLY A 315 9.89 1.12 4.94
C GLY A 315 10.14 2.16 3.84
N VAL A 316 9.78 1.82 2.62
CA VAL A 316 9.93 2.71 1.44
C VAL A 316 9.16 4.03 1.60
N ALA A 317 7.95 3.98 2.20
CA ALA A 317 7.04 5.13 2.25
C ALA A 317 7.54 6.30 3.13
N THR A 318 8.45 6.05 4.07
CA THR A 318 9.03 7.10 4.93
C THR A 318 10.34 7.66 4.39
N HIS A 319 10.89 7.09 3.32
CA HIS A 319 12.12 7.58 2.69
C HIS A 319 11.87 8.89 1.92
N ALA A 320 12.83 9.81 1.93
CA ALA A 320 12.72 11.11 1.26
C ALA A 320 12.41 10.98 -0.26
N LEU A 321 13.03 9.99 -0.93
CA LEU A 321 12.83 9.74 -2.36
C LEU A 321 11.42 9.21 -2.69
N PHE A 322 10.67 8.67 -1.72
CA PHE A 322 9.27 8.31 -1.94
C PHE A 322 8.41 9.57 -2.13
N ARG A 323 8.66 10.63 -1.35
CA ARG A 323 7.99 11.92 -1.55
C ARG A 323 8.36 12.55 -2.89
N GLU A 324 9.61 12.42 -3.30
CA GLU A 324 10.04 12.89 -4.62
C GLU A 324 9.34 12.12 -5.75
N TRP A 325 9.19 10.80 -5.60
CA TRP A 325 8.41 9.98 -6.54
C TRP A 325 6.96 10.47 -6.67
N ILE A 326 6.28 10.81 -5.56
CA ILE A 326 4.91 11.37 -5.62
C ILE A 326 4.89 12.64 -6.47
N LYS A 327 5.83 13.58 -6.26
CA LYS A 327 5.92 14.82 -7.05
C LYS A 327 6.13 14.55 -8.54
N VAL A 328 7.06 13.67 -8.87
CA VAL A 328 7.34 13.28 -10.26
C VAL A 328 6.12 12.63 -10.90
N SER A 329 5.45 11.70 -10.22
CA SER A 329 4.25 11.01 -10.73
C SER A 329 3.09 11.98 -11.00
N ILE A 330 2.88 12.97 -10.15
CA ILE A 330 1.90 14.03 -10.38
C ILE A 330 2.27 14.85 -11.63
N GLN A 331 3.53 15.25 -11.78
CA GLN A 331 4.00 16.01 -12.94
C GLN A 331 3.85 15.24 -14.24
N GLU A 332 4.18 13.96 -14.26
CA GLU A 332 3.99 13.07 -15.42
C GLU A 332 2.52 12.93 -15.81
N SER A 333 1.62 12.85 -14.83
CA SER A 333 0.18 12.79 -15.09
C SER A 333 -0.36 14.07 -15.71
N LEU A 334 0.19 15.24 -15.33
CA LEU A 334 -0.13 16.53 -15.94
C LEU A 334 0.36 16.62 -17.38
N GLY A 335 1.57 16.12 -17.66
CA GLY A 335 2.13 16.09 -19.03
C GLY A 335 1.31 15.22 -19.98
N LYS A 336 0.80 14.09 -19.55
CA LYS A 336 -0.09 13.21 -20.33
C LYS A 336 -1.42 13.89 -20.64
N SER A 337 -2.03 14.59 -19.67
CA SER A 337 -3.31 15.30 -19.87
C SER A 337 -3.25 16.51 -20.84
N GLN A 338 -2.06 16.98 -21.23
CA GLN A 338 -1.89 18.07 -22.18
C GLN A 338 -1.69 17.58 -23.62
N MET A 339 -1.50 16.27 -23.82
CA MET A 339 -1.27 15.66 -25.14
C MET A 339 -2.51 14.95 -25.70
N ASP A 340 -3.54 14.75 -24.89
CA ASP A 340 -4.86 14.21 -25.25
C ASP A 340 -5.88 15.35 -25.44
#